data_e8f97222116c3090dcfbd6db78797ddf
#
_entry.id   e8f97222116c3090dcfbd6db78797ddf
#
_cell.length_a   1.000
_cell.length_b   1.000
_cell.length_c   1.000
_cell.angle_alpha   90.00
_cell.angle_beta   90.00
_cell.angle_gamma   90.00
#
_symmetry.space_group_name_H-M   'P 1'
#
loop_
_entity.id
_entity.type
_entity.pdbx_description
1 polymer ?
#
loop_
_entity_poly.entity_id
_entity_poly.type
_entity_poly.pdbx_seq_one_letter_code
_entity_poly.pdbx_strand_id
1 'polypeptide(L)'
;MGALTSHQEPVVQSNQPSTRRLVRSGALAGAIAAVCTTVVAAIASAADVSLEINAKAIPIPAFAWWTLVGAALGVVLARLLRERRRFVVVTTVATGLSLIPAIAAPDDTATKAVLAGTHLLAAAIIIPTLSHRLTVVNNDR
;
A
#
# COMPACT_ATOMS: atom_id res chain seq x y z
N MET A 1 -55.28 11.56 28.21
CA MET A 1 -54.86 10.81 27.01
C MET A 1 -53.59 11.48 26.47
N GLY A 2 -52.44 11.09 27.00
CA GLY A 2 -51.16 11.69 26.64
C GLY A 2 -50.47 10.82 25.57
N ALA A 3 -50.31 11.38 24.39
CA ALA A 3 -49.51 10.76 23.32
C ALA A 3 -48.03 10.87 23.66
N LEU A 4 -47.43 9.74 24.00
CA LEU A 4 -45.98 9.64 24.11
C LEU A 4 -45.38 9.64 22.69
N THR A 5 -44.92 10.81 22.26
CA THR A 5 -44.08 10.95 21.08
C THR A 5 -42.71 10.32 21.40
N SER A 6 -42.52 9.09 20.97
CA SER A 6 -41.22 8.46 20.99
C SER A 6 -40.30 9.20 19.99
N HIS A 7 -39.45 10.07 20.53
CA HIS A 7 -38.29 10.58 19.77
C HIS A 7 -37.37 9.40 19.44
N GLN A 8 -37.54 8.83 18.26
CA GLN A 8 -36.49 7.98 17.67
C GLN A 8 -35.31 8.89 17.35
N GLU A 9 -34.31 8.86 18.21
CA GLU A 9 -32.99 9.42 17.83
C GLU A 9 -32.51 8.71 16.56
N PRO A 10 -32.06 9.49 15.55
CA PRO A 10 -31.47 8.88 14.36
C PRO A 10 -30.22 8.12 14.79
N VAL A 11 -30.27 6.80 14.66
CA VAL A 11 -29.09 5.95 14.79
C VAL A 11 -28.13 6.37 13.70
N VAL A 12 -27.15 7.20 14.05
CA VAL A 12 -26.03 7.52 13.18
C VAL A 12 -25.25 6.23 12.95
N GLN A 13 -25.64 5.51 11.92
CA GLN A 13 -24.85 4.38 11.44
C GLN A 13 -23.48 4.93 11.03
N SER A 14 -22.49 4.68 11.88
CA SER A 14 -21.10 4.97 11.55
C SER A 14 -20.72 4.09 10.35
N ASN A 15 -20.69 4.69 9.17
CA ASN A 15 -20.30 4.08 7.89
C ASN A 15 -18.79 3.81 7.86
N GLN A 16 -18.23 3.31 8.98
CA GLN A 16 -16.83 2.94 9.04
C GLN A 16 -16.62 1.61 8.33
N PRO A 17 -15.67 1.53 7.39
CA PRO A 17 -15.38 0.28 6.72
C PRO A 17 -15.01 -0.77 7.75
N SER A 18 -15.68 -1.92 7.72
CA SER A 18 -15.39 -2.99 8.68
C SER A 18 -13.92 -3.37 8.53
N THR A 19 -13.20 -3.44 9.65
CA THR A 19 -11.78 -3.83 9.72
C THR A 19 -11.49 -5.08 8.88
N ARG A 20 -12.39 -6.06 8.91
CA ARG A 20 -12.26 -7.30 8.13
C ARG A 20 -12.22 -7.06 6.62
N ARG A 21 -13.04 -6.14 6.11
CA ARG A 21 -13.04 -5.79 4.67
C ARG A 21 -11.74 -5.08 4.27
N LEU A 22 -11.24 -4.19 5.11
CA LEU A 22 -9.99 -3.47 4.87
C LEU A 22 -8.79 -4.43 4.85
N VAL A 23 -8.69 -5.32 5.84
CA VAL A 23 -7.63 -6.34 5.93
C VAL A 23 -7.68 -7.27 4.73
N ARG A 24 -8.87 -7.78 4.36
CA ARG A 24 -9.02 -8.66 3.20
C ARG A 24 -8.61 -7.97 1.88
N SER A 25 -9.01 -6.71 1.68
CA SER A 25 -8.63 -5.95 0.49
C SER A 25 -7.12 -5.68 0.45
N GLY A 26 -6.53 -5.35 1.60
CA GLY A 26 -5.08 -5.14 1.73
C GLY A 26 -4.28 -6.42 1.51
N ALA A 27 -4.74 -7.55 2.04
CA ALA A 27 -4.10 -8.85 1.82
C ALA A 27 -4.14 -9.27 0.34
N LEU A 28 -5.28 -9.09 -0.33
CA LEU A 28 -5.41 -9.37 -1.76
C LEU A 28 -4.52 -8.44 -2.60
N ALA A 29 -4.55 -7.13 -2.34
CA ALA A 29 -3.69 -6.18 -3.04
C ALA A 29 -2.20 -6.47 -2.79
N GLY A 30 -1.83 -6.80 -1.55
CA GLY A 30 -0.49 -7.20 -1.18
C GLY A 30 -0.01 -8.46 -1.89
N ALA A 31 -0.87 -9.49 -1.98
CA ALA A 31 -0.56 -10.73 -2.70
C ALA A 31 -0.35 -10.48 -4.20
N ILE A 32 -1.24 -9.71 -4.83
CA ILE A 32 -1.12 -9.34 -6.24
C ILE A 32 0.17 -8.53 -6.47
N ALA A 33 0.43 -7.52 -5.65
CA ALA A 33 1.63 -6.71 -5.74
C ALA A 33 2.90 -7.56 -5.53
N ALA A 34 2.91 -8.48 -4.56
CA ALA A 34 4.03 -9.38 -4.31
C ALA A 34 4.32 -10.29 -5.50
N VAL A 35 3.31 -10.84 -6.14
CA VAL A 35 3.48 -11.63 -7.38
C VAL A 35 4.05 -10.75 -8.48
N CYS A 36 3.47 -9.57 -8.72
CA CYS A 36 3.93 -8.68 -9.78
C CYS A 36 5.40 -8.23 -9.58
N THR A 37 5.76 -7.82 -8.36
CA THR A 37 7.13 -7.38 -8.07
C THR A 37 8.14 -8.52 -8.17
N THR A 38 7.76 -9.73 -7.76
CA THR A 38 8.60 -10.93 -7.89
C THR A 38 8.80 -11.31 -9.36
N VAL A 39 7.74 -11.24 -10.17
CA VAL A 39 7.83 -11.50 -11.63
C VAL A 39 8.76 -10.48 -12.30
N VAL A 40 8.64 -9.20 -11.96
CA VAL A 40 9.54 -8.15 -12.49
C VAL A 40 10.99 -8.45 -12.10
N ALA A 41 11.25 -8.81 -10.85
CA ALA A 41 12.58 -9.17 -10.39
C ALA A 41 13.13 -10.43 -11.08
N ALA A 42 12.29 -11.44 -11.30
CA ALA A 42 12.67 -12.66 -12.01
C ALA A 42 13.02 -12.39 -13.49
N ILE A 43 12.23 -11.54 -14.18
CA ILE A 43 12.50 -11.11 -15.55
C ILE A 43 13.81 -10.32 -15.62
N ALA A 44 14.02 -9.39 -14.68
CA ALA A 44 15.26 -8.60 -14.61
C ALA A 44 16.49 -9.51 -14.41
N SER A 45 16.40 -10.47 -13.50
CA SER A 45 17.46 -11.46 -13.27
C SER A 45 17.72 -12.34 -14.51
N ALA A 46 16.66 -12.73 -15.23
CA ALA A 46 16.79 -13.48 -16.49
C ALA A 46 17.36 -12.65 -17.64
N ALA A 47 17.33 -11.32 -17.52
CA ALA A 47 17.95 -10.36 -18.43
C ALA A 47 19.35 -9.88 -17.96
N ASP A 48 20.01 -10.68 -17.12
CA ASP A 48 21.37 -10.44 -16.59
C ASP A 48 21.51 -9.14 -15.78
N VAL A 49 20.41 -8.62 -15.20
CA VAL A 49 20.51 -7.54 -14.22
C VAL A 49 21.00 -8.13 -12.89
N SER A 50 22.07 -7.57 -12.34
CA SER A 50 22.77 -8.12 -11.18
C SER A 50 21.89 -8.21 -9.90
N LEU A 51 20.92 -7.28 -9.73
CA LEU A 51 20.07 -7.15 -8.53
C LEU A 51 20.90 -7.17 -7.24
N GLU A 52 21.99 -6.39 -7.20
CA GLU A 52 22.93 -6.35 -6.08
C GLU A 52 22.90 -5.00 -5.36
N ILE A 53 23.13 -5.06 -4.05
CA ILE A 53 23.39 -3.89 -3.20
C ILE A 53 24.68 -4.17 -2.42
N ASN A 54 25.68 -3.31 -2.55
CA ASN A 54 26.99 -3.49 -1.91
C ASN A 54 27.60 -4.87 -2.22
N ALA A 55 27.62 -5.27 -3.49
CA ALA A 55 28.12 -6.56 -3.98
C ALA A 55 27.41 -7.78 -3.35
N LYS A 56 26.21 -7.62 -2.79
CA LYS A 56 25.40 -8.70 -2.26
C LYS A 56 24.10 -8.83 -3.06
N ALA A 57 23.89 -10.01 -3.65
CA ALA A 57 22.70 -10.32 -4.44
C ALA A 57 21.43 -10.27 -3.58
N ILE A 58 20.37 -9.67 -4.12
CA ILE A 58 19.05 -9.64 -3.52
C ILE A 58 18.31 -10.91 -3.95
N PRO A 59 17.93 -11.80 -3.04
CA PRO A 59 17.16 -12.99 -3.39
C PRO A 59 15.81 -12.61 -3.97
N ILE A 60 15.39 -13.23 -5.09
CA ILE A 60 14.10 -12.95 -5.74
C ILE A 60 12.91 -13.03 -4.75
N PRO A 61 12.82 -14.00 -3.82
CA PRO A 61 11.75 -14.05 -2.82
C PRO A 61 11.71 -12.84 -1.88
N ALA A 62 12.80 -12.09 -1.74
CA ALA A 62 12.83 -10.89 -0.91
C ALA A 62 11.88 -9.80 -1.44
N PHE A 63 11.67 -9.73 -2.77
CA PHE A 63 10.71 -8.79 -3.37
C PHE A 63 9.28 -9.07 -2.90
N ALA A 64 8.86 -10.33 -2.86
CA ALA A 64 7.56 -10.71 -2.32
C ALA A 64 7.46 -10.36 -0.83
N TRP A 65 8.47 -10.73 -0.04
CA TRP A 65 8.48 -10.51 1.40
C TRP A 65 8.33 -9.03 1.75
N TRP A 66 9.18 -8.17 1.19
CA TRP A 66 9.16 -6.74 1.46
C TRP A 66 7.89 -6.06 0.94
N THR A 67 7.35 -6.53 -0.18
CA THR A 67 6.06 -6.04 -0.69
C THR A 67 4.92 -6.39 0.26
N LEU A 68 4.89 -7.59 0.83
CA LEU A 68 3.89 -7.99 1.83
C LEU A 68 4.02 -7.18 3.12
N VAL A 69 5.24 -6.91 3.59
CA VAL A 69 5.49 -6.01 4.72
C VAL A 69 4.95 -4.61 4.43
N GLY A 70 5.24 -4.06 3.25
CA GLY A 70 4.71 -2.77 2.81
C GLY A 70 3.17 -2.74 2.76
N ALA A 71 2.54 -3.80 2.25
CA ALA A 71 1.09 -3.94 2.23
C ALA A 71 0.49 -3.99 3.65
N ALA A 72 1.12 -4.73 4.58
CA ALA A 72 0.69 -4.79 5.98
C ALA A 72 0.77 -3.40 6.65
N LEU A 73 1.87 -2.66 6.44
CA LEU A 73 2.01 -1.29 6.90
C LEU A 73 0.94 -0.37 6.28
N GLY A 74 0.64 -0.54 4.99
CA GLY A 74 -0.45 0.18 4.31
C GLY A 74 -1.80 -0.06 4.97
N VAL A 75 -2.13 -1.29 5.36
CA VAL A 75 -3.37 -1.63 6.09
C VAL A 75 -3.39 -0.96 7.47
N VAL A 76 -2.27 -0.99 8.19
CA VAL A 76 -2.16 -0.32 9.50
C VAL A 76 -2.38 1.18 9.35
N LEU A 77 -1.71 1.82 8.40
CA LEU A 77 -1.89 3.26 8.11
C LEU A 77 -3.32 3.59 7.72
N ALA A 78 -3.96 2.77 6.88
CA ALA A 78 -5.36 2.96 6.50
C ALA A 78 -6.30 2.90 7.71
N ARG A 79 -6.01 2.03 8.69
CA ARG A 79 -6.78 1.97 9.96
C ARG A 79 -6.56 3.16 10.87
N LEU A 80 -5.32 3.66 10.94
CA LEU A 80 -4.97 4.78 11.80
C LEU A 80 -5.50 6.10 11.25
N LEU A 81 -5.31 6.32 9.96
CA LEU A 81 -5.63 7.60 9.32
C LEU A 81 -7.11 7.75 8.99
N ARG A 82 -7.85 6.65 8.76
CA ARG A 82 -9.31 6.56 8.51
C ARG A 82 -9.84 7.50 7.41
N GLU A 83 -9.15 8.57 7.09
CA GLU A 83 -9.46 9.58 6.09
C GLU A 83 -8.69 9.29 4.80
N ARG A 84 -9.40 9.21 3.68
CA ARG A 84 -8.82 8.90 2.37
C ARG A 84 -7.71 9.87 1.97
N ARG A 85 -7.92 11.19 2.13
CA ARG A 85 -6.95 12.20 1.73
C ARG A 85 -5.64 12.07 2.51
N ARG A 86 -5.72 11.96 3.83
CA ARG A 86 -4.55 11.79 4.70
C ARG A 86 -3.80 10.50 4.39
N PHE A 87 -4.55 9.41 4.19
CA PHE A 87 -3.95 8.13 3.81
C PHE A 87 -3.15 8.24 2.50
N VAL A 88 -3.75 8.78 1.43
CA VAL A 88 -3.08 8.93 0.14
C VAL A 88 -1.85 9.81 0.26
N VAL A 89 -1.93 10.97 0.93
CA VAL A 89 -0.78 11.87 1.11
C VAL A 89 0.34 11.17 1.87
N VAL A 90 0.05 10.56 3.02
CA VAL A 90 1.07 9.90 3.85
C VAL A 90 1.72 8.73 3.12
N THR A 91 0.93 7.89 2.45
CA THR A 91 1.48 6.74 1.73
C THR A 91 2.26 7.15 0.48
N THR A 92 1.86 8.21 -0.22
CA THR A 92 2.62 8.76 -1.36
C THR A 92 3.96 9.33 -0.90
N VAL A 93 3.95 10.11 0.18
CA VAL A 93 5.21 10.63 0.76
C VAL A 93 6.10 9.48 1.24
N ALA A 94 5.55 8.49 1.95
CA ALA A 94 6.32 7.32 2.39
C ALA A 94 6.91 6.54 1.21
N THR A 95 6.15 6.37 0.12
CA THR A 95 6.64 5.75 -1.12
C THR A 95 7.79 6.56 -1.72
N GLY A 96 7.64 7.89 -1.82
CA GLY A 96 8.72 8.77 -2.28
C GLY A 96 9.99 8.65 -1.45
N LEU A 97 9.86 8.64 -0.13
CA LEU A 97 11.00 8.45 0.79
C LEU A 97 11.64 7.06 0.62
N SER A 98 10.86 6.02 0.36
CA SER A 98 11.36 4.66 0.15
C SER A 98 12.12 4.49 -1.17
N LEU A 99 11.93 5.39 -2.14
CA LEU A 99 12.70 5.42 -3.39
C LEU A 99 14.13 5.91 -3.17
N ILE A 100 14.39 6.71 -2.12
CA ILE A 100 15.74 7.22 -1.85
C ILE A 100 16.75 6.08 -1.69
N PRO A 101 16.58 5.11 -0.78
CA PRO A 101 17.50 3.99 -0.67
C PRO A 101 17.45 3.06 -1.90
N ALA A 102 16.31 2.92 -2.57
CA ALA A 102 16.17 2.10 -3.77
C ALA A 102 17.03 2.63 -4.95
N ILE A 103 17.30 3.94 -4.99
CA ILE A 103 18.11 4.59 -6.01
C ILE A 103 19.55 4.80 -5.54
N ALA A 104 19.75 5.05 -4.24
CA ALA A 104 21.06 5.39 -3.70
C ALA A 104 21.93 4.17 -3.37
N ALA A 105 21.32 3.05 -2.96
CA ALA A 105 22.05 1.91 -2.46
C ALA A 105 22.68 0.99 -3.54
N PRO A 106 22.01 0.70 -4.69
CA PRO A 106 22.62 -0.11 -5.73
C PRO A 106 23.69 0.66 -6.52
N ASP A 107 24.73 -0.02 -7.00
CA ASP A 107 25.77 0.57 -7.83
C ASP A 107 25.34 0.64 -9.31
N ASP A 108 24.60 -0.38 -9.77
CA ASP A 108 24.17 -0.54 -11.15
C ASP A 108 22.84 0.19 -11.45
N THR A 109 22.80 0.89 -12.58
CA THR A 109 21.64 1.68 -13.02
C THR A 109 20.43 0.82 -13.34
N ALA A 110 20.60 -0.40 -13.89
CA ALA A 110 19.50 -1.29 -14.19
C ALA A 110 18.86 -1.79 -12.89
N THR A 111 19.66 -2.15 -11.88
CA THR A 111 19.17 -2.52 -10.54
C THR A 111 18.40 -1.37 -9.89
N LYS A 112 18.88 -0.13 -9.96
CA LYS A 112 18.16 1.07 -9.49
C LYS A 112 16.79 1.19 -10.14
N ALA A 113 16.71 1.02 -11.46
CA ALA A 113 15.47 1.09 -12.21
C ALA A 113 14.48 -0.02 -11.80
N VAL A 114 14.96 -1.24 -11.60
CA VAL A 114 14.13 -2.37 -11.15
C VAL A 114 13.60 -2.12 -9.73
N LEU A 115 14.45 -1.69 -8.79
CA LEU A 115 14.04 -1.43 -7.42
C LEU A 115 13.02 -0.27 -7.36
N ALA A 116 13.30 0.83 -8.03
CA ALA A 116 12.36 1.96 -8.10
C ALA A 116 11.04 1.54 -8.78
N GLY A 117 11.12 0.81 -9.88
CA GLY A 117 9.96 0.30 -10.61
C GLY A 117 9.08 -0.62 -9.76
N THR A 118 9.68 -1.54 -9.00
CA THR A 118 8.92 -2.44 -8.10
C THR A 118 8.26 -1.69 -6.95
N HIS A 119 8.90 -0.65 -6.39
CA HIS A 119 8.28 0.22 -5.38
C HIS A 119 7.07 0.97 -5.93
N LEU A 120 7.21 1.57 -7.12
CA LEU A 120 6.11 2.29 -7.77
C LEU A 120 4.97 1.35 -8.17
N LEU A 121 5.29 0.15 -8.67
CA LEU A 121 4.30 -0.86 -9.03
C LEU A 121 3.51 -1.32 -7.80
N ALA A 122 4.19 -1.63 -6.71
CA ALA A 122 3.53 -2.01 -5.44
C ALA A 122 2.62 -0.88 -4.93
N ALA A 123 3.12 0.37 -4.93
CA ALA A 123 2.35 1.53 -4.51
C ALA A 123 1.11 1.76 -5.40
N ALA A 124 1.25 1.61 -6.72
CA ALA A 124 0.16 1.77 -7.69
C ALA A 124 -0.96 0.72 -7.51
N ILE A 125 -0.66 -0.45 -6.97
CA ILE A 125 -1.64 -1.49 -6.66
C ILE A 125 -2.27 -1.29 -5.28
N ILE A 126 -1.44 -1.07 -4.26
CA ILE A 126 -1.86 -1.07 -2.86
C ILE A 126 -2.60 0.23 -2.49
N ILE A 127 -2.06 1.40 -2.88
CA ILE A 127 -2.62 2.70 -2.46
C ILE A 127 -4.05 2.90 -2.98
N PRO A 128 -4.36 2.72 -4.30
CA PRO A 128 -5.73 2.87 -4.77
C PRO A 128 -6.68 1.87 -4.13
N THR A 129 -6.26 0.60 -4.02
CA THR A 129 -7.10 -0.46 -3.46
C THR A 129 -7.53 -0.17 -2.03
N LEU A 130 -6.61 0.30 -1.18
CA LEU A 130 -6.92 0.68 0.20
C LEU A 130 -7.66 2.01 0.28
N SER A 131 -7.29 3.01 -0.53
CA SER A 131 -7.91 4.33 -0.50
C SER A 131 -9.40 4.30 -0.90
N HIS A 132 -9.80 3.42 -1.81
CA HIS A 132 -11.20 3.21 -2.18
C HIS A 132 -12.05 2.63 -1.04
N ARG A 133 -11.44 2.07 -0.01
CA ARG A 133 -12.13 1.52 1.18
C ARG A 133 -12.26 2.54 2.31
N LEU A 134 -11.64 3.70 2.17
CA LEU A 134 -11.67 4.76 3.18
C LEU A 134 -12.78 5.77 2.88
N THR A 135 -13.32 6.37 3.93
CA THR A 135 -14.39 7.36 3.83
C THR A 135 -13.86 8.67 3.24
N VAL A 136 -14.59 9.24 2.31
CA VAL A 136 -14.38 10.62 1.88
C VAL A 136 -15.09 11.50 2.90
N VAL A 137 -14.34 12.27 3.68
CA VAL A 137 -14.92 13.31 4.52
C VAL A 137 -15.26 14.48 3.59
N ASN A 138 -16.53 14.61 3.22
CA ASN A 138 -17.03 15.81 2.57
C ASN A 138 -16.98 16.93 3.60
N ASN A 139 -16.09 17.87 3.40
CA ASN A 139 -16.04 19.13 4.14
C ASN A 139 -17.00 20.12 3.47
N ASP A 140 -18.31 19.84 3.57
CA ASP A 140 -19.32 20.82 3.20
C ASP A 140 -19.30 21.96 4.25
N ARG A 141 -18.54 23.00 3.94
CA ARG A 141 -18.62 24.31 4.60
C ARG A 141 -19.09 25.33 3.60
#